data_b2de4ca899b10d7e307a154176f876f0
#
_entry.id   b2de4ca899b10d7e307a154176f876f0
#
_cell.length_a   1.000
_cell.length_b   1.000
_cell.length_c   1.000
_cell.angle_alpha   90.00
_cell.angle_beta   90.00
_cell.angle_gamma   90.00
#
_symmetry.space_group_name_H-M   'P 1'
#
loop_
_entity.id
_entity.type
_entity.pdbx_description
1 polymer ?
#
loop_
_entity_poly.entity_id
_entity_poly.type
_entity_poly.pdbx_seq_one_letter_code
_entity_poly.pdbx_strand_id
1 'polypeptide(L)'
;MKKINITDITLKKLSEDREVSLLFREKSAIANCADIIGVDAIELPAIKSLREDTIIYKTIAQNTQNATIAIPVGFKKEDVAFAWECVKDAKKPRLQIELPVSTIQMEYTYHLKQAKMLEKIGELIAEAKSVCNDVEFSALDATRADVDFLISALKEAEAKGANIVTICDDAGISTPDEIASLVAKIKEEVTVPVYVQVSDKISMAVASGISAITTGADGLKCAMAGNDILLTGKFSDAIKACGVKINAEINLDTTKIHSSIDDMVSSINHDTYDSKDSVNEKKKILLDSDSTVAQVAQSAAILGYDLSDSDVGNVFKALKTVCDKKGAVGAKEFEALIASSAMQAPSTYHFETYTTTSSNVSSSMSQITLKCNDEIICGVSAGDGPIDAAFRAIEQCIGHHYELDDFQVQSVTEGKEALGSALVRLRNNGKLYSGNGTSTDIVAASIRAYINALNKIVFEEA
;
A
#
# COMPACT_ATOMS: atom_id res chain seq x y z
N MET A 1 -26.35 -13.02 11.84
CA MET A 1 -25.63 -11.80 12.27
C MET A 1 -25.96 -10.67 11.33
N LYS A 2 -25.90 -9.41 11.77
CA LYS A 2 -26.10 -8.25 10.91
C LYS A 2 -24.85 -8.13 10.01
N LYS A 3 -25.05 -8.10 8.69
CA LYS A 3 -23.98 -7.83 7.73
C LYS A 3 -23.63 -6.35 7.80
N ILE A 4 -22.35 -6.04 8.02
CA ILE A 4 -21.79 -4.68 8.03
C ILE A 4 -21.04 -4.46 6.73
N ASN A 5 -21.42 -3.44 5.99
CA ASN A 5 -20.77 -3.08 4.73
C ASN A 5 -19.44 -2.35 5.00
N ILE A 6 -18.41 -2.73 4.24
CA ILE A 6 -17.09 -2.10 4.33
C ILE A 6 -16.82 -1.35 3.04
N THR A 7 -16.64 -0.03 3.17
CA THR A 7 -16.17 0.82 2.08
C THR A 7 -14.69 1.11 2.27
N ASP A 8 -13.88 0.73 1.28
CA ASP A 8 -12.45 1.05 1.27
C ASP A 8 -12.23 2.47 0.76
N ILE A 9 -11.51 3.26 1.55
CA ILE A 9 -11.13 4.65 1.22
C ILE A 9 -9.62 4.83 1.09
N THR A 10 -8.85 3.74 0.94
CA THR A 10 -7.38 3.78 0.86
C THR A 10 -6.93 4.67 -0.28
N LEU A 11 -7.44 4.43 -1.48
CA LEU A 11 -7.04 5.18 -2.66
C LEU A 11 -7.32 6.69 -2.52
N LYS A 12 -8.46 7.04 -1.95
CA LYS A 12 -8.82 8.44 -1.66
C LYS A 12 -7.86 9.06 -0.64
N LYS A 13 -7.67 8.41 0.50
CA LYS A 13 -6.83 8.94 1.58
C LYS A 13 -5.37 9.09 1.19
N LEU A 14 -4.80 8.10 0.49
CA LEU A 14 -3.43 8.19 0.00
C LEU A 14 -3.25 9.29 -1.07
N SER A 15 -4.27 9.52 -1.90
CA SER A 15 -4.23 10.59 -2.92
C SER A 15 -4.47 12.00 -2.35
N GLU A 16 -5.04 12.12 -1.15
CA GLU A 16 -5.20 13.37 -0.41
C GLU A 16 -3.94 13.75 0.37
N ASP A 17 -3.11 12.78 0.71
CA ASP A 17 -1.85 13.00 1.41
C ASP A 17 -0.85 13.71 0.48
N ARG A 18 -0.31 14.85 0.95
CA ARG A 18 0.63 15.67 0.15
C ARG A 18 2.00 15.04 -0.01
N GLU A 19 2.33 14.08 0.86
CA GLU A 19 3.61 13.39 0.86
C GLU A 19 3.58 12.14 -0.05
N VAL A 20 2.37 11.72 -0.51
CA VAL A 20 2.18 10.52 -1.32
C VAL A 20 1.83 10.90 -2.76
N SER A 21 2.63 10.48 -3.71
CA SER A 21 2.34 10.57 -5.14
C SER A 21 2.18 9.19 -5.74
N LEU A 22 0.93 8.78 -5.96
CA LEU A 22 0.59 7.46 -6.50
C LEU A 22 0.63 7.46 -8.03
N LEU A 23 1.39 6.53 -8.60
CA LEU A 23 1.38 6.23 -10.03
C LEU A 23 0.10 5.49 -10.42
N PHE A 24 -0.22 5.48 -11.72
CA PHE A 24 -1.41 4.77 -12.23
C PHE A 24 -1.45 3.30 -11.84
N ARG A 25 -0.32 2.58 -11.97
CA ARG A 25 -0.20 1.16 -11.59
C ARG A 25 -0.49 0.93 -10.11
N GLU A 26 -0.07 1.85 -9.24
CA GLU A 26 -0.26 1.78 -7.79
C GLU A 26 -1.72 2.03 -7.42
N LYS A 27 -2.36 3.03 -8.05
CA LYS A 27 -3.80 3.26 -7.91
C LYS A 27 -4.61 2.03 -8.32
N SER A 28 -4.23 1.39 -9.42
CA SER A 28 -4.87 0.16 -9.90
C SER A 28 -4.63 -1.03 -8.97
N ALA A 29 -3.43 -1.16 -8.41
CA ALA A 29 -3.09 -2.22 -7.45
C ALA A 29 -3.89 -2.08 -6.15
N ILE A 30 -4.04 -0.86 -5.62
CA ILE A 30 -4.86 -0.57 -4.43
C ILE A 30 -6.31 -0.99 -4.68
N ALA A 31 -6.91 -0.54 -5.79
CA ALA A 31 -8.30 -0.87 -6.12
C ALA A 31 -8.50 -2.37 -6.33
N ASN A 32 -7.56 -3.05 -6.99
CA ASN A 32 -7.60 -4.49 -7.20
C ASN A 32 -7.47 -5.26 -5.89
N CYS A 33 -6.56 -4.85 -4.99
CA CYS A 33 -6.44 -5.45 -3.66
C CYS A 33 -7.75 -5.35 -2.88
N ALA A 34 -8.38 -4.17 -2.85
CA ALA A 34 -9.66 -3.95 -2.19
C ALA A 34 -10.77 -4.85 -2.75
N ASP A 35 -10.86 -5.01 -4.08
CA ASP A 35 -11.84 -5.90 -4.72
C ASP A 35 -11.59 -7.39 -4.39
N ILE A 36 -10.31 -7.81 -4.33
CA ILE A 36 -9.91 -9.19 -4.00
C ILE A 36 -10.22 -9.56 -2.54
N ILE A 37 -9.95 -8.66 -1.59
CA ILE A 37 -10.24 -8.92 -0.17
C ILE A 37 -11.73 -8.88 0.14
N GLY A 38 -12.56 -8.43 -0.82
CA GLY A 38 -14.03 -8.52 -0.74
C GLY A 38 -14.70 -7.33 -0.06
N VAL A 39 -14.17 -6.11 -0.18
CA VAL A 39 -14.87 -4.90 0.28
C VAL A 39 -16.17 -4.69 -0.50
N ASP A 40 -17.16 -4.08 0.12
CA ASP A 40 -18.47 -3.85 -0.53
C ASP A 40 -18.42 -2.64 -1.48
N ALA A 41 -17.56 -1.64 -1.19
CA ALA A 41 -17.33 -0.49 -2.07
C ALA A 41 -15.89 0.02 -2.01
N ILE A 42 -15.43 0.66 -3.08
CA ILE A 42 -14.14 1.34 -3.20
C ILE A 42 -14.41 2.80 -3.54
N GLU A 43 -13.87 3.70 -2.76
CA GLU A 43 -14.04 5.14 -2.93
C GLU A 43 -12.84 5.75 -3.68
N LEU A 44 -13.11 6.31 -4.83
CA LEU A 44 -12.14 7.00 -5.65
C LEU A 44 -11.82 8.40 -5.08
N PRO A 45 -10.64 8.96 -5.36
CA PRO A 45 -10.33 10.34 -5.04
C PRO A 45 -11.19 11.33 -5.82
N ALA A 46 -11.30 12.57 -5.31
CA ALA A 46 -11.91 13.66 -6.05
C ALA A 46 -11.14 13.96 -7.35
N ILE A 47 -11.89 14.32 -8.40
CA ILE A 47 -11.32 14.67 -9.71
C ILE A 47 -10.55 15.99 -9.57
N LYS A 48 -9.25 15.97 -9.85
CA LYS A 48 -8.36 17.15 -9.88
C LYS A 48 -8.02 17.56 -11.30
N SER A 49 -7.74 16.57 -12.16
CA SER A 49 -7.43 16.74 -13.59
C SER A 49 -8.47 16.00 -14.43
N LEU A 50 -9.38 16.74 -15.07
CA LEU A 50 -10.47 16.14 -15.85
C LEU A 50 -10.00 15.13 -16.90
N ARG A 51 -8.87 15.36 -17.55
CA ARG A 51 -8.37 14.49 -18.61
C ARG A 51 -7.69 13.23 -18.08
N GLU A 52 -6.80 13.41 -17.11
CA GLU A 52 -5.97 12.32 -16.57
C GLU A 52 -6.78 11.42 -15.63
N ASP A 53 -7.46 12.02 -14.67
CA ASP A 53 -8.24 11.28 -13.68
C ASP A 53 -9.40 10.51 -14.33
N THR A 54 -10.05 11.09 -15.37
CA THR A 54 -11.11 10.37 -16.09
C THR A 54 -10.60 9.08 -16.70
N ILE A 55 -9.42 9.07 -17.32
CA ILE A 55 -8.84 7.87 -17.93
C ILE A 55 -8.52 6.83 -16.84
N ILE A 56 -7.88 7.27 -15.76
CA ILE A 56 -7.48 6.41 -14.65
C ILE A 56 -8.70 5.79 -13.99
N TYR A 57 -9.69 6.60 -13.63
CA TYR A 57 -10.88 6.14 -12.90
C TYR A 57 -11.79 5.26 -13.76
N LYS A 58 -11.93 5.53 -15.05
CA LYS A 58 -12.61 4.63 -16.00
C LYS A 58 -11.94 3.25 -16.04
N THR A 59 -10.60 3.23 -16.10
CA THR A 59 -9.88 1.96 -16.14
C THR A 59 -10.05 1.17 -14.84
N ILE A 60 -9.98 1.82 -13.68
CA ILE A 60 -10.25 1.20 -12.38
C ILE A 60 -11.70 0.69 -12.32
N ALA A 61 -12.66 1.50 -12.74
CA ALA A 61 -14.09 1.16 -12.74
C ALA A 61 -14.40 -0.06 -13.60
N GLN A 62 -13.79 -0.17 -14.78
CA GLN A 62 -13.96 -1.31 -15.68
C GLN A 62 -13.30 -2.59 -15.17
N ASN A 63 -12.17 -2.47 -14.46
CA ASN A 63 -11.42 -3.62 -13.95
C ASN A 63 -12.01 -4.19 -12.65
N THR A 64 -12.70 -3.39 -11.84
CA THR A 64 -13.34 -3.84 -10.60
C THR A 64 -14.51 -4.77 -10.89
N GLN A 65 -14.50 -5.96 -10.28
CA GLN A 65 -15.44 -7.02 -10.59
C GLN A 65 -16.58 -7.15 -9.57
N ASN A 66 -16.31 -6.95 -8.31
CA ASN A 66 -17.21 -7.27 -7.20
C ASN A 66 -17.69 -6.05 -6.44
N ALA A 67 -16.77 -5.13 -6.10
CA ALA A 67 -17.05 -3.96 -5.31
C ALA A 67 -17.84 -2.88 -6.08
N THR A 68 -18.61 -2.09 -5.37
CA THR A 68 -19.19 -0.83 -5.88
C THR A 68 -18.07 0.20 -6.04
N ILE A 69 -18.03 0.92 -7.15
CA ILE A 69 -17.09 2.03 -7.35
C ILE A 69 -17.82 3.34 -7.03
N ALA A 70 -17.41 3.98 -5.96
CA ALA A 70 -17.93 5.28 -5.52
C ALA A 70 -16.96 6.40 -5.93
N ILE A 71 -17.49 7.50 -6.44
CA ILE A 71 -16.71 8.69 -6.80
C ILE A 71 -17.34 9.95 -6.21
N PRO A 72 -16.55 10.81 -5.52
CA PRO A 72 -17.04 12.07 -5.04
C PRO A 72 -17.33 13.03 -6.20
N VAL A 73 -18.48 13.70 -6.10
CA VAL A 73 -18.90 14.76 -6.99
C VAL A 73 -18.39 16.10 -6.43
N GLY A 74 -17.95 16.98 -7.30
CA GLY A 74 -17.58 18.34 -6.91
C GLY A 74 -18.76 19.19 -6.44
N PHE A 75 -18.48 20.45 -6.14
CA PHE A 75 -19.46 21.37 -5.54
C PHE A 75 -20.49 21.93 -6.53
N LYS A 76 -20.21 21.87 -7.82
CA LYS A 76 -21.06 22.43 -8.86
C LYS A 76 -21.94 21.33 -9.48
N LYS A 77 -23.11 21.75 -9.98
CA LYS A 77 -24.05 20.85 -10.64
C LYS A 77 -23.43 20.15 -11.87
N GLU A 78 -22.60 20.87 -12.61
CA GLU A 78 -21.92 20.36 -13.79
C GLU A 78 -20.90 19.26 -13.44
N ASP A 79 -20.38 19.22 -12.21
CA ASP A 79 -19.41 18.24 -11.75
C ASP A 79 -20.02 16.82 -11.68
N VAL A 80 -21.36 16.71 -11.57
CA VAL A 80 -22.08 15.44 -11.61
C VAL A 80 -21.83 14.71 -12.92
N ALA A 81 -21.90 15.41 -14.05
CA ALA A 81 -21.67 14.83 -15.35
C ALA A 81 -20.22 14.33 -15.51
N PHE A 82 -19.24 15.05 -14.99
CA PHE A 82 -17.84 14.63 -15.03
C PHE A 82 -17.60 13.39 -14.15
N ALA A 83 -18.13 13.37 -12.94
CA ALA A 83 -18.03 12.22 -12.05
C ALA A 83 -18.72 10.97 -12.66
N TRP A 84 -19.90 11.17 -13.24
CA TRP A 84 -20.63 10.08 -13.92
C TRP A 84 -19.84 9.49 -15.09
N GLU A 85 -19.20 10.31 -15.92
CA GLU A 85 -18.34 9.86 -17.00
C GLU A 85 -17.19 8.95 -16.54
N CYS A 86 -16.71 9.14 -15.32
CA CYS A 86 -15.63 8.30 -14.77
C CYS A 86 -16.08 6.89 -14.37
N VAL A 87 -17.34 6.73 -13.94
CA VAL A 87 -17.81 5.47 -13.32
C VAL A 87 -18.99 4.81 -14.01
N LYS A 88 -19.61 5.43 -15.02
CA LYS A 88 -20.81 4.90 -15.70
C LYS A 88 -20.62 3.49 -16.28
N ASP A 89 -19.38 3.12 -16.62
CA ASP A 89 -19.05 1.81 -17.19
C ASP A 89 -18.68 0.77 -16.12
N ALA A 90 -18.71 1.15 -14.83
CA ALA A 90 -18.54 0.21 -13.71
C ALA A 90 -19.74 -0.73 -13.62
N LYS A 91 -19.52 -1.95 -13.12
CA LYS A 91 -20.62 -2.89 -12.86
C LYS A 91 -21.61 -2.36 -11.81
N LYS A 92 -21.12 -1.66 -10.82
CA LYS A 92 -21.87 -1.07 -9.72
C LYS A 92 -21.36 0.36 -9.46
N PRO A 93 -21.81 1.35 -10.22
CA PRO A 93 -21.41 2.73 -10.03
C PRO A 93 -22.18 3.40 -8.89
N ARG A 94 -21.50 4.24 -8.11
CA ARG A 94 -22.09 5.12 -7.09
C ARG A 94 -21.55 6.54 -7.23
N LEU A 95 -22.42 7.52 -7.20
CA LEU A 95 -22.05 8.93 -7.03
C LEU A 95 -22.14 9.31 -5.55
N GLN A 96 -21.14 10.04 -5.08
CA GLN A 96 -21.04 10.45 -3.68
C GLN A 96 -21.06 11.98 -3.59
N ILE A 97 -22.00 12.51 -2.85
CA ILE A 97 -22.09 13.95 -2.54
C ILE A 97 -21.45 14.15 -1.18
N GLU A 98 -20.35 14.88 -1.14
CA GLU A 98 -19.60 15.19 0.08
C GLU A 98 -19.68 16.66 0.39
N LEU A 99 -20.44 17.02 1.42
CA LEU A 99 -20.60 18.41 1.83
C LEU A 99 -20.47 18.55 3.35
N PRO A 100 -19.87 19.66 3.82
CA PRO A 100 -19.73 19.90 5.25
C PRO A 100 -21.07 20.26 5.90
N VAL A 101 -21.21 19.80 7.12
CA VAL A 101 -22.38 20.10 7.98
C VAL A 101 -22.01 20.86 9.25
N SER A 102 -20.72 21.00 9.56
CA SER A 102 -20.28 21.86 10.67
C SER A 102 -20.27 23.34 10.27
N THR A 103 -20.67 24.21 11.17
CA THR A 103 -20.70 25.67 10.96
C THR A 103 -19.31 26.18 10.53
N ILE A 104 -18.24 25.63 11.15
CA ILE A 104 -16.85 26.02 10.86
C ILE A 104 -16.53 25.78 9.38
N GLN A 105 -16.75 24.57 8.88
CA GLN A 105 -16.42 24.27 7.49
C GLN A 105 -17.33 24.94 6.49
N MET A 106 -18.65 25.03 6.78
CA MET A 106 -19.60 25.72 5.91
C MET A 106 -19.25 27.20 5.72
N GLU A 107 -18.98 27.93 6.82
CA GLU A 107 -18.75 29.36 6.75
C GLU A 107 -17.34 29.73 6.28
N TYR A 108 -16.30 29.03 6.75
CA TYR A 108 -14.91 29.39 6.42
C TYR A 108 -14.43 28.81 5.09
N THR A 109 -14.90 27.63 4.69
CA THR A 109 -14.44 27.00 3.45
C THR A 109 -15.35 27.30 2.27
N TYR A 110 -16.67 27.26 2.48
CA TYR A 110 -17.67 27.40 1.42
C TYR A 110 -18.40 28.75 1.44
N HIS A 111 -18.20 29.54 2.50
CA HIS A 111 -18.89 30.84 2.69
C HIS A 111 -20.42 30.75 2.61
N LEU A 112 -20.96 29.62 3.09
CA LEU A 112 -22.40 29.33 3.10
C LEU A 112 -22.94 29.18 4.52
N LYS A 113 -24.18 29.64 4.73
CA LYS A 113 -24.95 29.37 5.95
C LYS A 113 -25.77 28.09 5.77
N GLN A 114 -26.24 27.54 6.89
CA GLN A 114 -27.02 26.28 6.97
C GLN A 114 -28.13 26.19 5.91
N ALA A 115 -28.99 27.21 5.77
CA ALA A 115 -30.11 27.20 4.81
C ALA A 115 -29.64 27.02 3.35
N LYS A 116 -28.54 27.69 2.96
CA LYS A 116 -27.98 27.58 1.61
C LYS A 116 -27.25 26.28 1.40
N MET A 117 -26.60 25.73 2.44
CA MET A 117 -25.98 24.41 2.38
C MET A 117 -27.04 23.31 2.21
N LEU A 118 -28.18 23.42 2.91
CA LEU A 118 -29.30 22.49 2.78
C LEU A 118 -29.86 22.47 1.35
N GLU A 119 -30.09 23.66 0.75
CA GLU A 119 -30.49 23.79 -0.66
C GLU A 119 -29.48 23.10 -1.59
N LYS A 120 -28.18 23.32 -1.32
CA LYS A 120 -27.09 22.75 -2.14
C LYS A 120 -27.00 21.21 -2.05
N ILE A 121 -27.18 20.66 -0.86
CA ILE A 121 -27.29 19.21 -0.63
C ILE A 121 -28.42 18.64 -1.48
N GLY A 122 -29.61 19.22 -1.37
CA GLY A 122 -30.79 18.78 -2.12
C GLY A 122 -30.61 18.88 -3.64
N GLU A 123 -30.00 19.98 -4.13
CA GLU A 123 -29.73 20.19 -5.56
C GLU A 123 -28.78 19.13 -6.13
N LEU A 124 -27.64 18.90 -5.48
CA LEU A 124 -26.62 17.97 -5.98
C LEU A 124 -27.07 16.51 -5.91
N ILE A 125 -27.80 16.13 -4.86
CA ILE A 125 -28.33 14.76 -4.75
C ILE A 125 -29.39 14.51 -5.83
N ALA A 126 -30.31 15.45 -6.06
CA ALA A 126 -31.31 15.31 -7.10
C ALA A 126 -30.69 15.22 -8.51
N GLU A 127 -29.63 15.99 -8.78
CA GLU A 127 -28.90 15.90 -10.03
C GLU A 127 -28.18 14.58 -10.17
N ALA A 128 -27.43 14.14 -9.13
CA ALA A 128 -26.77 12.84 -9.13
C ALA A 128 -27.77 11.70 -9.33
N LYS A 129 -28.92 11.78 -8.69
CA LYS A 129 -29.99 10.77 -8.82
C LYS A 129 -30.62 10.71 -10.22
N SER A 130 -30.56 11.80 -10.96
CA SER A 130 -31.06 11.83 -12.35
C SER A 130 -30.23 10.96 -13.31
N VAL A 131 -28.96 10.71 -12.99
CA VAL A 131 -28.02 9.95 -13.83
C VAL A 131 -27.58 8.62 -13.21
N CYS A 132 -27.58 8.49 -11.88
CA CYS A 132 -27.13 7.32 -11.16
C CYS A 132 -28.18 6.82 -10.17
N ASN A 133 -28.44 5.51 -10.16
CA ASN A 133 -29.41 4.91 -9.24
C ASN A 133 -28.89 4.75 -7.81
N ASP A 134 -27.58 4.72 -7.62
CA ASP A 134 -26.94 4.59 -6.31
C ASP A 134 -26.20 5.89 -5.96
N VAL A 135 -26.75 6.63 -5.00
CA VAL A 135 -26.24 7.94 -4.55
C VAL A 135 -26.02 7.90 -3.04
N GLU A 136 -24.83 8.28 -2.62
CA GLU A 136 -24.46 8.43 -1.20
C GLU A 136 -24.32 9.91 -0.85
N PHE A 137 -24.79 10.29 0.33
CA PHE A 137 -24.49 11.57 0.94
C PHE A 137 -23.55 11.39 2.13
N SER A 138 -22.35 11.97 2.06
CA SER A 138 -21.38 12.02 3.15
C SER A 138 -21.39 13.39 3.80
N ALA A 139 -21.87 13.43 5.05
CA ALA A 139 -21.88 14.62 5.89
C ALA A 139 -20.47 14.81 6.49
N LEU A 140 -19.68 15.73 5.90
CA LEU A 140 -18.31 16.00 6.35
C LEU A 140 -18.35 16.78 7.67
N ASP A 141 -17.38 16.45 8.55
CA ASP A 141 -17.21 17.08 9.87
C ASP A 141 -18.48 17.02 10.75
N ALA A 142 -19.20 15.89 10.63
CA ALA A 142 -20.52 15.70 11.27
C ALA A 142 -20.46 15.70 12.80
N THR A 143 -19.33 15.27 13.38
CA THR A 143 -19.15 15.20 14.84
C THR A 143 -19.05 16.58 15.51
N ARG A 144 -18.76 17.64 14.74
CA ARG A 144 -18.76 19.05 15.21
C ARG A 144 -19.96 19.84 14.73
N ALA A 145 -20.90 19.21 14.05
CA ALA A 145 -22.09 19.87 13.55
C ALA A 145 -23.11 20.13 14.68
N ASP A 146 -23.95 21.10 14.48
CA ASP A 146 -25.22 21.20 15.21
C ASP A 146 -26.07 19.97 14.87
N VAL A 147 -26.53 19.23 15.88
CA VAL A 147 -27.20 17.93 15.68
C VAL A 147 -28.50 18.07 14.93
N ASP A 148 -29.27 19.15 15.19
CA ASP A 148 -30.56 19.38 14.54
C ASP A 148 -30.37 19.74 13.06
N PHE A 149 -29.31 20.48 12.75
CA PHE A 149 -28.94 20.77 11.37
C PHE A 149 -28.43 19.50 10.66
N LEU A 150 -27.59 18.70 11.30
CA LEU A 150 -27.11 17.41 10.74
C LEU A 150 -28.30 16.51 10.38
N ILE A 151 -29.26 16.33 11.29
CA ILE A 151 -30.48 15.55 11.04
C ILE A 151 -31.27 16.13 9.86
N SER A 152 -31.39 17.45 9.80
CA SER A 152 -32.09 18.11 8.69
C SER A 152 -31.40 17.87 7.35
N ALA A 153 -30.05 17.91 7.31
CA ALA A 153 -29.25 17.64 6.12
C ALA A 153 -29.39 16.18 5.66
N LEU A 154 -29.37 15.21 6.59
CA LEU A 154 -29.53 13.80 6.27
C LEU A 154 -30.95 13.49 5.77
N LYS A 155 -31.98 14.08 6.37
CA LYS A 155 -33.38 13.96 5.90
C LYS A 155 -33.59 14.59 4.52
N GLU A 156 -33.01 15.75 4.26
CA GLU A 156 -33.06 16.36 2.92
C GLU A 156 -32.38 15.45 1.89
N ALA A 157 -31.22 14.88 2.23
CA ALA A 157 -30.52 13.94 1.38
C ALA A 157 -31.38 12.71 1.05
N GLU A 158 -31.99 12.11 2.06
CA GLU A 158 -32.91 10.97 1.90
C GLU A 158 -34.12 11.36 1.03
N ALA A 159 -34.75 12.49 1.30
CA ALA A 159 -35.91 12.98 0.56
C ALA A 159 -35.61 13.26 -0.92
N LYS A 160 -34.37 13.64 -1.25
CA LYS A 160 -33.89 13.83 -2.64
C LYS A 160 -33.39 12.54 -3.30
N GLY A 161 -33.39 11.44 -2.59
CA GLY A 161 -33.14 10.11 -3.13
C GLY A 161 -31.76 9.52 -2.83
N ALA A 162 -31.03 10.03 -1.86
CA ALA A 162 -29.82 9.35 -1.38
C ALA A 162 -30.18 7.94 -0.88
N ASN A 163 -29.37 6.95 -1.30
CA ASN A 163 -29.53 5.56 -0.90
C ASN A 163 -28.81 5.23 0.41
N ILE A 164 -27.80 6.02 0.74
CA ILE A 164 -26.94 5.84 1.91
C ILE A 164 -26.59 7.24 2.43
N VAL A 165 -26.52 7.37 3.74
CA VAL A 165 -25.96 8.55 4.40
C VAL A 165 -24.76 8.16 5.25
N THR A 166 -23.71 8.97 5.22
CA THR A 166 -22.46 8.71 5.95
C THR A 166 -22.13 9.86 6.89
N ILE A 167 -21.78 9.52 8.12
CA ILE A 167 -21.32 10.43 9.16
C ILE A 167 -19.79 10.41 9.16
N CYS A 168 -19.13 11.55 8.89
CA CYS A 168 -17.68 11.65 8.87
C CYS A 168 -17.15 12.37 10.12
N ASP A 169 -16.25 11.70 10.87
CA ASP A 169 -15.50 12.28 11.98
C ASP A 169 -14.16 12.83 11.49
N ASP A 170 -14.19 13.96 10.78
CA ASP A 170 -12.97 14.57 10.22
C ASP A 170 -12.12 15.26 11.30
N ALA A 171 -12.73 15.71 12.37
CA ALA A 171 -12.03 16.31 13.50
C ALA A 171 -11.17 15.26 14.24
N GLY A 172 -11.68 14.04 14.38
CA GLY A 172 -10.97 12.92 14.98
C GLY A 172 -10.78 13.06 16.49
N ILE A 173 -11.71 13.70 17.16
CA ILE A 173 -11.67 13.92 18.62
C ILE A 173 -12.84 13.24 19.35
N SER A 174 -13.74 12.60 18.63
CA SER A 174 -14.93 11.97 19.21
C SER A 174 -14.59 10.63 19.87
N THR A 175 -15.09 10.46 21.08
CA THR A 175 -15.00 9.18 21.80
C THR A 175 -15.96 8.14 21.24
N PRO A 176 -15.74 6.83 21.50
CA PRO A 176 -16.67 5.79 21.07
C PRO A 176 -18.11 5.99 21.52
N ASP A 177 -18.32 6.53 22.73
CA ASP A 177 -19.67 6.78 23.29
C ASP A 177 -20.37 7.98 22.59
N GLU A 178 -19.61 8.99 22.22
CA GLU A 178 -20.12 10.13 21.44
C GLU A 178 -20.54 9.69 20.04
N ILE A 179 -19.73 8.88 19.36
CA ILE A 179 -20.09 8.28 18.06
C ILE A 179 -21.34 7.41 18.21
N ALA A 180 -21.40 6.53 19.22
CA ALA A 180 -22.57 5.70 19.49
C ALA A 180 -23.84 6.52 19.70
N SER A 181 -23.76 7.57 20.53
CA SER A 181 -24.90 8.46 20.82
C SER A 181 -25.38 9.20 19.57
N LEU A 182 -24.46 9.64 18.72
CA LEU A 182 -24.79 10.32 17.47
C LEU A 182 -25.48 9.37 16.49
N VAL A 183 -24.90 8.15 16.29
CA VAL A 183 -25.49 7.12 15.43
C VAL A 183 -26.89 6.74 15.89
N ALA A 184 -27.10 6.52 17.21
CA ALA A 184 -28.42 6.19 17.75
C ALA A 184 -29.48 7.25 17.40
N LYS A 185 -29.19 8.53 17.63
CA LYS A 185 -30.07 9.64 17.28
C LYS A 185 -30.41 9.69 15.79
N ILE A 186 -29.39 9.50 14.92
CA ILE A 186 -29.60 9.56 13.47
C ILE A 186 -30.43 8.38 12.99
N LYS A 187 -30.22 7.16 13.55
CA LYS A 187 -31.00 5.97 13.18
C LYS A 187 -32.49 6.06 13.55
N GLU A 188 -32.86 6.92 14.49
CA GLU A 188 -34.27 7.21 14.82
C GLU A 188 -34.92 8.13 13.77
N GLU A 189 -34.12 8.90 13.01
CA GLU A 189 -34.59 10.00 12.19
C GLU A 189 -34.54 9.72 10.67
N VAL A 190 -33.70 8.76 10.22
CA VAL A 190 -33.57 8.36 8.81
C VAL A 190 -33.85 6.87 8.63
N THR A 191 -34.35 6.50 7.44
CA THR A 191 -34.69 5.11 7.12
C THR A 191 -33.64 4.44 6.23
N VAL A 192 -32.83 5.21 5.52
CA VAL A 192 -31.73 4.72 4.68
C VAL A 192 -30.56 4.18 5.54
N PRO A 193 -29.72 3.29 5.00
CA PRO A 193 -28.51 2.83 5.67
C PRO A 193 -27.63 3.99 6.12
N VAL A 194 -27.12 3.88 7.36
CA VAL A 194 -26.20 4.85 7.97
C VAL A 194 -24.81 4.24 8.03
N TYR A 195 -23.86 4.88 7.36
CA TYR A 195 -22.44 4.53 7.42
C TYR A 195 -21.68 5.52 8.29
N VAL A 196 -20.53 5.10 8.78
CA VAL A 196 -19.67 5.95 9.63
C VAL A 196 -18.22 5.88 9.14
N GLN A 197 -17.60 7.05 9.03
CA GLN A 197 -16.16 7.18 8.84
C GLN A 197 -15.58 7.71 10.15
N VAL A 198 -14.83 6.87 10.87
CA VAL A 198 -14.16 7.24 12.12
C VAL A 198 -12.69 7.55 11.89
N SER A 199 -12.19 8.53 12.62
CA SER A 199 -10.77 8.88 12.64
C SER A 199 -10.02 8.11 13.72
N ASP A 200 -8.69 7.91 13.54
CA ASP A 200 -7.80 7.26 14.53
C ASP A 200 -6.82 8.25 15.20
N LYS A 201 -7.04 9.55 15.08
CA LYS A 201 -6.17 10.58 15.67
C LYS A 201 -5.95 10.40 17.17
N ILE A 202 -6.94 9.88 17.87
CA ILE A 202 -6.87 9.59 19.31
C ILE A 202 -6.73 8.10 19.61
N SER A 203 -6.37 7.27 18.59
CA SER A 203 -6.14 5.83 18.71
C SER A 203 -7.36 5.03 19.22
N MET A 204 -8.59 5.45 18.87
CA MET A 204 -9.84 4.81 19.29
C MET A 204 -10.71 4.33 18.11
N ALA A 205 -10.22 4.35 16.87
CA ALA A 205 -11.03 4.08 15.69
C ALA A 205 -11.71 2.70 15.72
N VAL A 206 -11.02 1.64 16.15
CA VAL A 206 -11.62 0.30 16.27
C VAL A 206 -12.76 0.29 17.28
N ALA A 207 -12.55 0.89 18.45
CA ALA A 207 -13.58 0.99 19.49
C ALA A 207 -14.79 1.81 19.01
N SER A 208 -14.55 2.96 18.35
CA SER A 208 -15.59 3.81 17.76
C SER A 208 -16.36 3.09 16.66
N GLY A 209 -15.69 2.33 15.80
CA GLY A 209 -16.33 1.50 14.78
C GLY A 209 -17.23 0.42 15.37
N ILE A 210 -16.78 -0.29 16.41
CA ILE A 210 -17.58 -1.28 17.14
C ILE A 210 -18.79 -0.60 17.80
N SER A 211 -18.60 0.54 18.48
CA SER A 211 -19.68 1.30 19.10
C SER A 211 -20.73 1.78 18.08
N ALA A 212 -20.30 2.27 16.92
CA ALA A 212 -21.20 2.63 15.83
C ALA A 212 -22.07 1.46 15.36
N ILE A 213 -21.47 0.28 15.15
CA ILE A 213 -22.20 -0.92 14.72
C ILE A 213 -23.21 -1.38 15.77
N THR A 214 -22.81 -1.42 17.02
CA THR A 214 -23.69 -1.89 18.12
C THR A 214 -24.88 -0.96 18.33
N THR A 215 -24.78 0.30 17.95
CA THR A 215 -25.86 1.28 18.02
C THR A 215 -26.66 1.39 16.72
N GLY A 216 -26.32 0.65 15.67
CA GLY A 216 -27.17 0.49 14.51
C GLY A 216 -26.56 0.91 13.18
N ALA A 217 -25.31 1.37 13.11
CA ALA A 217 -24.64 1.65 11.85
C ALA A 217 -24.66 0.42 10.92
N ASP A 218 -24.85 0.67 9.62
CA ASP A 218 -24.98 -0.38 8.59
C ASP A 218 -23.70 -0.60 7.82
N GLY A 219 -22.76 0.32 7.92
CA GLY A 219 -21.45 0.22 7.28
C GLY A 219 -20.40 1.13 7.89
N LEU A 220 -19.14 0.82 7.58
CA LEU A 220 -17.98 1.61 8.00
C LEU A 220 -17.09 1.92 6.80
N LYS A 221 -16.47 3.09 6.81
CA LYS A 221 -15.38 3.43 5.90
C LYS A 221 -14.06 3.11 6.57
N CYS A 222 -13.27 2.27 5.93
CA CYS A 222 -11.96 1.79 6.41
C CYS A 222 -10.91 2.01 5.34
N ALA A 223 -9.63 1.97 5.72
CA ALA A 223 -8.53 1.99 4.77
C ALA A 223 -7.59 0.81 5.01
N MET A 224 -7.06 0.21 3.96
CA MET A 224 -6.04 -0.85 4.05
C MET A 224 -4.70 -0.27 4.57
N ALA A 225 -4.40 0.97 4.18
CA ALA A 225 -3.23 1.72 4.61
C ALA A 225 -3.59 3.20 4.75
N GLY A 226 -2.90 3.92 5.62
CA GLY A 226 -3.14 5.34 5.85
C GLY A 226 -2.95 5.74 7.30
N ASN A 227 -2.87 7.06 7.52
CA ASN A 227 -2.77 7.65 8.86
C ASN A 227 -4.14 8.13 9.32
N ASP A 228 -4.35 8.15 10.62
CA ASP A 228 -5.50 8.75 11.29
C ASP A 228 -6.86 8.22 10.81
N ILE A 229 -6.95 6.96 10.40
CA ILE A 229 -8.16 6.31 9.89
C ILE A 229 -8.30 4.88 10.44
N LEU A 230 -9.54 4.37 10.47
CA LEU A 230 -9.80 2.98 10.82
C LEU A 230 -9.16 2.03 9.80
N LEU A 231 -8.18 1.23 10.25
CA LEU A 231 -7.50 0.27 9.38
C LEU A 231 -8.34 -0.99 9.20
N THR A 232 -8.52 -1.40 7.94
CA THR A 232 -9.31 -2.57 7.52
C THR A 232 -8.82 -3.86 8.18
N GLY A 233 -7.50 -4.08 8.25
CA GLY A 233 -6.91 -5.25 8.92
C GLY A 233 -7.24 -5.29 10.42
N LYS A 234 -6.99 -4.20 11.15
CA LYS A 234 -7.28 -4.09 12.60
C LYS A 234 -8.77 -4.28 12.90
N PHE A 235 -9.64 -3.70 12.06
CA PHE A 235 -11.07 -3.84 12.22
C PHE A 235 -11.55 -5.28 11.94
N SER A 236 -11.00 -5.93 10.90
CA SER A 236 -11.28 -7.34 10.59
C SER A 236 -10.92 -8.25 11.75
N ASP A 237 -9.75 -8.06 12.39
CA ASP A 237 -9.33 -8.82 13.57
C ASP A 237 -10.29 -8.62 14.76
N ALA A 238 -10.72 -7.37 14.97
CA ALA A 238 -11.70 -7.08 16.02
C ALA A 238 -13.05 -7.79 15.79
N ILE A 239 -13.57 -7.77 14.56
CA ILE A 239 -14.81 -8.49 14.21
C ILE A 239 -14.62 -10.00 14.33
N LYS A 240 -13.48 -10.55 13.93
CA LYS A 240 -13.17 -11.97 14.14
C LYS A 240 -13.20 -12.36 15.62
N ALA A 241 -12.73 -11.48 16.51
CA ALA A 241 -12.68 -11.73 17.94
C ALA A 241 -14.02 -11.52 18.65
N CYS A 242 -14.81 -10.52 18.28
CA CYS A 242 -16.02 -10.13 19.02
C CYS A 242 -17.31 -10.10 18.18
N GLY A 243 -17.27 -10.35 16.87
CA GLY A 243 -18.42 -10.22 15.96
C GLY A 243 -19.65 -11.02 16.41
N VAL A 244 -19.45 -12.26 16.90
CA VAL A 244 -20.55 -13.08 17.44
C VAL A 244 -21.20 -12.40 18.65
N LYS A 245 -20.41 -11.79 19.54
CA LYS A 245 -20.93 -11.12 20.75
C LYS A 245 -21.75 -9.86 20.41
N ILE A 246 -21.38 -9.15 19.38
CA ILE A 246 -22.06 -7.93 18.94
C ILE A 246 -23.05 -8.17 17.79
N ASN A 247 -23.27 -9.44 17.43
CA ASN A 247 -24.17 -9.87 16.35
C ASN A 247 -23.85 -9.24 14.98
N ALA A 248 -22.55 -9.05 14.67
CA ALA A 248 -22.09 -8.44 13.44
C ALA A 248 -21.15 -9.36 12.65
N GLU A 249 -21.20 -9.27 11.32
CA GLU A 249 -20.32 -9.96 10.39
C GLU A 249 -19.92 -9.04 9.22
N ILE A 250 -18.76 -9.28 8.65
CA ILE A 250 -18.24 -8.59 7.46
C ILE A 250 -17.97 -9.58 6.34
N ASN A 251 -18.00 -9.11 5.11
CA ASN A 251 -17.81 -9.95 3.92
C ASN A 251 -16.33 -10.06 3.46
N LEU A 252 -15.38 -9.66 4.31
CA LEU A 252 -13.95 -9.67 3.95
C LEU A 252 -13.38 -11.09 4.03
N ASP A 253 -12.44 -11.42 3.13
CA ASP A 253 -11.63 -12.65 3.25
C ASP A 253 -10.62 -12.51 4.40
N THR A 254 -11.07 -12.82 5.59
CA THR A 254 -10.28 -12.68 6.84
C THR A 254 -9.04 -13.57 6.90
N THR A 255 -8.89 -14.52 5.95
CA THR A 255 -7.71 -15.40 5.88
C THR A 255 -6.57 -14.75 5.10
N LYS A 256 -6.89 -13.97 4.06
CA LYS A 256 -5.91 -13.39 3.15
C LYS A 256 -5.68 -11.88 3.34
N ILE A 257 -6.52 -11.24 4.16
CA ILE A 257 -6.55 -9.78 4.25
C ILE A 257 -5.17 -9.18 4.59
N HIS A 258 -4.46 -9.74 5.57
CA HIS A 258 -3.16 -9.22 5.98
C HIS A 258 -2.10 -9.41 4.89
N SER A 259 -1.97 -10.61 4.32
CA SER A 259 -1.01 -10.86 3.25
C SER A 259 -1.30 -10.01 2.00
N SER A 260 -2.57 -9.86 1.62
CA SER A 260 -2.95 -9.03 0.47
C SER A 260 -2.66 -7.54 0.69
N ILE A 261 -2.88 -7.04 1.92
CA ILE A 261 -2.52 -5.66 2.29
C ILE A 261 -1.00 -5.48 2.29
N ASP A 262 -0.24 -6.42 2.85
CA ASP A 262 1.22 -6.35 2.89
C ASP A 262 1.82 -6.38 1.47
N ASP A 263 1.29 -7.23 0.60
CA ASP A 263 1.69 -7.30 -0.81
C ASP A 263 1.38 -5.98 -1.55
N MET A 264 0.20 -5.41 -1.31
CA MET A 264 -0.21 -4.13 -1.89
C MET A 264 0.68 -2.99 -1.38
N VAL A 265 0.92 -2.88 -0.07
CA VAL A 265 1.81 -1.86 0.52
C VAL A 265 3.23 -2.02 -0.01
N SER A 266 3.69 -3.26 -0.21
CA SER A 266 5.00 -3.55 -0.80
C SER A 266 5.11 -3.15 -2.28
N SER A 267 4.00 -3.08 -3.01
CA SER A 267 3.96 -2.65 -4.41
C SER A 267 3.88 -1.13 -4.61
N ILE A 268 3.51 -0.40 -3.57
CA ILE A 268 3.51 1.08 -3.56
C ILE A 268 4.91 1.53 -3.18
N ASN A 269 5.51 2.45 -3.95
CA ASN A 269 6.89 2.91 -3.74
C ASN A 269 7.21 3.22 -2.27
N HIS A 270 8.18 2.52 -1.74
CA HIS A 270 8.52 2.43 -0.32
C HIS A 270 9.00 3.72 0.36
N ASP A 271 9.28 4.80 -0.39
CA ASP A 271 9.82 6.02 0.21
C ASP A 271 8.76 6.88 0.93
N THR A 272 7.47 6.58 0.77
CA THR A 272 6.39 7.45 1.25
C THR A 272 5.41 6.81 2.25
N TYR A 273 5.39 5.47 2.39
CA TYR A 273 4.38 4.85 3.26
C TYR A 273 4.97 3.87 4.27
N ASP A 274 5.26 4.41 5.42
CA ASP A 274 5.59 3.67 6.63
C ASP A 274 4.33 3.54 7.50
N SER A 275 3.71 2.36 7.55
CA SER A 275 2.75 2.06 8.62
C SER A 275 3.47 2.19 9.96
N LYS A 276 3.06 3.15 10.79
CA LYS A 276 3.76 3.53 12.04
C LYS A 276 4.00 2.37 13.03
N ASP A 277 3.28 1.25 12.90
CA ASP A 277 3.41 0.13 13.84
C ASP A 277 4.46 -0.91 13.42
N SER A 278 4.55 -1.28 12.14
CA SER A 278 5.62 -2.18 11.65
C SER A 278 6.96 -1.47 11.48
N VAL A 279 6.93 -0.16 11.21
CA VAL A 279 8.11 0.72 11.08
C VAL A 279 8.70 1.08 12.42
N ASN A 280 7.91 1.20 13.49
CA ASN A 280 8.48 1.40 14.82
C ASN A 280 9.32 0.22 15.31
N GLU A 281 9.04 -1.02 14.87
CA GLU A 281 9.91 -2.15 15.19
C GLU A 281 11.13 -2.19 14.26
N LYS A 282 10.98 -1.92 12.95
CA LYS A 282 12.11 -1.82 12.01
C LYS A 282 13.01 -0.61 12.27
N LYS A 283 12.44 0.55 12.60
CA LYS A 283 13.21 1.75 13.02
C LYS A 283 13.91 1.60 14.38
N LYS A 284 13.47 0.65 15.22
CA LYS A 284 14.11 0.33 16.50
C LYS A 284 15.27 -0.65 16.37
N ILE A 285 15.50 -1.28 15.20
CA ILE A 285 16.66 -2.14 15.00
C ILE A 285 17.90 -1.24 14.94
N LEU A 286 18.61 -1.22 16.05
CA LEU A 286 19.92 -0.64 16.19
C LEU A 286 20.79 -1.70 16.87
N LEU A 287 21.67 -2.32 16.09
CA LEU A 287 22.59 -3.37 16.56
C LEU A 287 24.01 -2.79 16.68
N ASP A 288 24.67 -3.12 17.76
CA ASP A 288 26.03 -2.66 18.09
C ASP A 288 26.95 -3.83 18.41
N SER A 289 28.18 -3.53 18.83
CA SER A 289 29.16 -4.54 19.25
C SER A 289 28.73 -5.37 20.46
N ASP A 290 27.78 -4.89 21.27
CA ASP A 290 27.32 -5.57 22.49
C ASP A 290 26.05 -6.40 22.23
N SER A 291 25.49 -6.30 21.02
CA SER A 291 24.33 -7.08 20.60
C SER A 291 24.57 -8.58 20.65
N THR A 292 23.60 -9.35 21.10
CA THR A 292 23.68 -10.80 21.25
C THR A 292 23.20 -11.55 19.99
N VAL A 293 23.59 -12.83 19.83
CA VAL A 293 23.12 -13.69 18.75
C VAL A 293 21.59 -13.79 18.71
N ALA A 294 20.94 -13.84 19.89
CA ALA A 294 19.48 -13.89 19.98
C ALA A 294 18.82 -12.59 19.46
N GLN A 295 19.41 -11.43 19.74
CA GLN A 295 18.92 -10.14 19.24
C GLN A 295 19.10 -10.05 17.70
N VAL A 296 20.19 -10.59 17.18
CA VAL A 296 20.42 -10.67 15.72
C VAL A 296 19.37 -11.56 15.06
N ALA A 297 19.08 -12.73 15.62
CA ALA A 297 18.04 -13.63 15.12
C ALA A 297 16.63 -12.98 15.17
N GLN A 298 16.31 -12.34 16.30
CA GLN A 298 15.04 -11.62 16.47
C GLN A 298 14.92 -10.45 15.49
N SER A 299 15.98 -9.67 15.30
CA SER A 299 15.99 -8.56 14.35
C SER A 299 15.85 -9.04 12.91
N ALA A 300 16.46 -10.17 12.57
CA ALA A 300 16.29 -10.81 11.26
C ALA A 300 14.84 -11.27 11.04
N ALA A 301 14.21 -11.87 12.06
CA ALA A 301 12.80 -12.27 12.00
C ALA A 301 11.85 -11.07 11.84
N ILE A 302 12.10 -9.93 12.52
CA ILE A 302 11.36 -8.67 12.34
C ILE A 302 11.47 -8.15 10.90
N LEU A 303 12.62 -8.36 10.25
CA LEU A 303 12.83 -8.03 8.84
C LEU A 303 12.25 -9.06 7.86
N GLY A 304 11.68 -10.16 8.36
CA GLY A 304 11.06 -11.21 7.56
C GLY A 304 12.01 -12.32 7.07
N TYR A 305 13.21 -12.41 7.65
CA TYR A 305 14.18 -13.47 7.31
C TYR A 305 14.09 -14.62 8.31
N ASP A 306 13.91 -15.84 7.79
CA ASP A 306 14.00 -17.08 8.56
C ASP A 306 15.41 -17.69 8.38
N LEU A 307 16.31 -17.39 9.29
CA LEU A 307 17.71 -17.78 9.21
C LEU A 307 17.96 -19.07 10.00
N SER A 308 18.74 -19.99 9.43
CA SER A 308 19.25 -21.14 10.18
C SER A 308 20.25 -20.69 11.26
N ASP A 309 20.49 -21.52 12.29
CA ASP A 309 21.45 -21.22 13.36
C ASP A 309 22.86 -20.93 12.82
N SER A 310 23.25 -21.59 11.72
CA SER A 310 24.52 -21.35 11.06
C SER A 310 24.59 -19.99 10.36
N ASP A 311 23.46 -19.56 9.75
CA ASP A 311 23.37 -18.28 9.06
C ASP A 311 23.32 -17.12 10.05
N VAL A 312 22.59 -17.27 11.15
CA VAL A 312 22.61 -16.31 12.27
C VAL A 312 24.03 -16.13 12.79
N GLY A 313 24.82 -17.23 12.93
CA GLY A 313 26.22 -17.18 13.32
C GLY A 313 27.10 -16.41 12.34
N ASN A 314 26.87 -16.54 11.04
CA ASN A 314 27.60 -15.82 10.01
C ASN A 314 27.24 -14.34 9.97
N VAL A 315 25.95 -14.01 10.04
CA VAL A 315 25.44 -12.63 10.13
C VAL A 315 25.98 -11.93 11.38
N PHE A 316 26.01 -12.63 12.51
CA PHE A 316 26.55 -12.09 13.76
C PHE A 316 28.05 -11.75 13.67
N LYS A 317 28.87 -12.59 13.04
CA LYS A 317 30.29 -12.30 12.80
C LYS A 317 30.49 -11.10 11.88
N ALA A 318 29.72 -11.03 10.81
CA ALA A 318 29.75 -9.91 9.88
C ALA A 318 29.31 -8.60 10.55
N LEU A 319 28.25 -8.65 11.37
CA LEU A 319 27.76 -7.52 12.16
C LEU A 319 28.87 -6.97 13.08
N LYS A 320 29.53 -7.83 13.85
CA LYS A 320 30.64 -7.39 14.75
C LYS A 320 31.74 -6.69 13.98
N THR A 321 32.14 -7.23 12.82
CA THR A 321 33.18 -6.61 11.99
C THR A 321 32.81 -5.22 11.49
N VAL A 322 31.52 -4.97 11.24
CA VAL A 322 31.02 -3.65 10.82
C VAL A 322 30.86 -2.70 12.01
N CYS A 323 30.35 -3.21 13.14
CA CYS A 323 30.19 -2.42 14.37
C CYS A 323 31.53 -1.93 14.92
N ASP A 324 32.58 -2.75 14.85
CA ASP A 324 33.93 -2.35 15.24
C ASP A 324 34.50 -1.15 14.46
N LYS A 325 33.97 -0.93 13.23
CA LYS A 325 34.39 0.18 12.35
C LYS A 325 33.47 1.40 12.42
N LYS A 326 32.16 1.18 12.61
CA LYS A 326 31.13 2.22 12.50
C LYS A 326 30.36 2.50 13.80
N GLY A 327 30.47 1.67 14.81
CA GLY A 327 29.75 1.74 16.07
C GLY A 327 28.41 0.99 16.02
N ALA A 328 27.37 1.51 15.42
CA ALA A 328 26.07 0.87 15.37
C ALA A 328 25.56 0.69 13.93
N VAL A 329 24.75 -0.35 13.71
CA VAL A 329 24.16 -0.74 12.42
C VAL A 329 22.65 -0.65 12.51
N GLY A 330 22.05 0.15 11.63
CA GLY A 330 20.60 0.30 11.53
C GLY A 330 19.95 -0.79 10.65
N ALA A 331 18.60 -0.80 10.61
CA ALA A 331 17.82 -1.83 9.93
C ALA A 331 18.26 -2.07 8.47
N LYS A 332 18.40 -1.02 7.66
CA LYS A 332 18.80 -1.13 6.22
C LYS A 332 20.20 -1.73 6.05
N GLU A 333 21.16 -1.32 6.89
CA GLU A 333 22.53 -1.86 6.85
C GLU A 333 22.57 -3.30 7.34
N PHE A 334 21.72 -3.63 8.32
CA PHE A 334 21.60 -5.00 8.83
C PHE A 334 20.96 -5.93 7.79
N GLU A 335 19.97 -5.47 7.05
CA GLU A 335 19.37 -6.20 5.93
C GLU A 335 20.40 -6.49 4.82
N ALA A 336 21.24 -5.51 4.47
CA ALA A 336 22.34 -5.71 3.54
C ALA A 336 23.39 -6.71 4.06
N LEU A 337 23.63 -6.73 5.38
CA LEU A 337 24.50 -7.71 6.02
C LEU A 337 23.93 -9.13 5.98
N ILE A 338 22.62 -9.30 6.21
CA ILE A 338 21.93 -10.58 6.08
C ILE A 338 22.04 -11.07 4.63
N ALA A 339 21.71 -10.22 3.67
CA ALA A 339 21.77 -10.54 2.25
C ALA A 339 23.17 -11.01 1.80
N SER A 340 24.23 -10.40 2.35
CA SER A 340 25.61 -10.76 2.00
C SER A 340 26.16 -11.95 2.75
N SER A 341 25.70 -12.23 3.97
CA SER A 341 26.34 -13.20 4.89
C SER A 341 25.57 -14.51 5.04
N ALA A 342 24.22 -14.47 4.97
CA ALA A 342 23.38 -15.66 5.16
C ALA A 342 23.06 -16.41 3.86
N MET A 343 23.39 -15.84 2.71
CA MET A 343 23.06 -16.44 1.41
C MET A 343 24.27 -17.05 0.70
N GLN A 344 25.35 -17.33 1.40
CA GLN A 344 26.51 -18.00 0.82
C GLN A 344 26.29 -19.52 0.76
N ALA A 345 25.78 -19.97 -0.40
CA ALA A 345 26.25 -21.27 -0.91
C ALA A 345 27.78 -21.20 -1.10
N PRO A 346 28.54 -22.28 -0.89
CA PRO A 346 29.97 -22.30 -1.25
C PRO A 346 30.11 -21.75 -2.66
N SER A 347 30.86 -20.67 -2.82
CA SER A 347 30.92 -20.00 -4.12
C SER A 347 31.79 -20.83 -5.05
N THR A 348 31.17 -21.48 -6.01
CA THR A 348 31.84 -22.15 -7.13
C THR A 348 32.42 -21.13 -8.10
N TYR A 349 31.68 -20.07 -8.35
CA TYR A 349 32.08 -18.94 -9.19
C TYR A 349 32.37 -17.71 -8.37
N HIS A 350 33.57 -17.14 -8.47
CA HIS A 350 33.98 -15.89 -7.83
C HIS A 350 34.13 -14.78 -8.86
N PHE A 351 33.53 -13.61 -8.57
CA PHE A 351 33.68 -12.43 -9.40
C PHE A 351 35.07 -11.80 -9.20
N GLU A 352 35.85 -11.65 -10.27
CA GLU A 352 37.16 -11.02 -10.24
C GLU A 352 37.14 -9.61 -10.81
N THR A 353 36.90 -9.44 -12.10
CA THR A 353 36.91 -8.14 -12.78
C THR A 353 35.84 -8.05 -13.85
N TYR A 354 35.46 -6.82 -14.19
CA TYR A 354 34.65 -6.55 -15.35
C TYR A 354 35.11 -5.27 -16.06
N THR A 355 34.81 -5.20 -17.35
CA THR A 355 34.91 -3.98 -18.17
C THR A 355 33.66 -3.85 -19.00
N THR A 356 32.95 -2.72 -18.89
CA THR A 356 31.75 -2.44 -19.70
C THR A 356 31.92 -1.15 -20.46
N THR A 357 31.64 -1.21 -21.76
CA THR A 357 31.59 -0.04 -22.64
C THR A 357 30.15 0.14 -23.09
N SER A 358 29.59 1.33 -22.86
CA SER A 358 28.23 1.67 -23.23
C SER A 358 28.21 2.98 -24.00
N SER A 359 27.42 3.05 -25.06
CA SER A 359 27.22 4.27 -25.83
C SER A 359 25.76 4.34 -26.32
N ASN A 360 25.34 5.53 -26.74
CA ASN A 360 24.01 5.75 -27.33
C ASN A 360 23.96 5.45 -28.84
N VAL A 361 25.05 5.03 -29.43
CA VAL A 361 25.20 4.81 -30.90
C VAL A 361 25.43 3.34 -31.23
N SER A 362 26.00 2.56 -30.31
CA SER A 362 26.30 1.14 -30.49
C SER A 362 25.80 0.32 -29.29
N SER A 363 25.55 -0.98 -29.50
CA SER A 363 25.25 -1.92 -28.42
C SER A 363 26.31 -1.87 -27.33
N SER A 364 25.90 -2.03 -26.09
CA SER A 364 26.83 -2.14 -24.95
C SER A 364 27.63 -3.44 -25.07
N MET A 365 28.89 -3.40 -24.65
CA MET A 365 29.75 -4.58 -24.57
C MET A 365 30.27 -4.74 -23.16
N SER A 366 30.24 -5.97 -22.63
CA SER A 366 30.83 -6.31 -21.36
C SER A 366 31.82 -7.49 -21.50
N GLN A 367 32.96 -7.35 -20.82
CA GLN A 367 33.89 -8.42 -20.55
C GLN A 367 33.83 -8.74 -19.06
N ILE A 368 33.62 -10.01 -18.72
CA ILE A 368 33.55 -10.49 -17.34
C ILE A 368 34.62 -11.53 -17.13
N THR A 369 35.31 -11.42 -16.00
CA THR A 369 36.29 -12.44 -15.57
C THR A 369 35.81 -13.06 -14.28
N LEU A 370 35.65 -14.37 -14.28
CA LEU A 370 35.28 -15.19 -13.13
C LEU A 370 36.40 -16.14 -12.79
N LYS A 371 36.52 -16.50 -11.53
CA LYS A 371 37.37 -17.60 -11.06
C LYS A 371 36.47 -18.78 -10.68
N CYS A 372 36.77 -19.96 -11.22
CA CYS A 372 36.08 -21.23 -10.91
C CYS A 372 37.14 -22.31 -10.64
N ASN A 373 37.14 -22.94 -9.45
CA ASN A 373 38.08 -23.98 -9.05
C ASN A 373 39.56 -23.65 -9.38
N ASP A 374 40.00 -22.43 -9.08
CA ASP A 374 41.33 -21.87 -9.38
C ASP A 374 41.62 -21.59 -10.86
N GLU A 375 40.72 -21.86 -11.78
CA GLU A 375 40.81 -21.44 -13.18
C GLU A 375 40.16 -20.08 -13.41
N ILE A 376 40.79 -19.26 -14.25
CA ILE A 376 40.24 -17.98 -14.68
C ILE A 376 39.50 -18.18 -15.99
N ILE A 377 38.21 -17.85 -16.00
CA ILE A 377 37.36 -17.92 -17.18
C ILE A 377 36.92 -16.51 -17.55
N CYS A 378 36.88 -16.20 -18.85
CA CYS A 378 36.54 -14.88 -19.36
C CYS A 378 35.47 -15.01 -20.43
N GLY A 379 34.42 -14.19 -20.32
CA GLY A 379 33.36 -14.05 -21.33
C GLY A 379 33.25 -12.62 -21.81
N VAL A 380 32.93 -12.44 -23.11
CA VAL A 380 32.73 -11.14 -23.74
C VAL A 380 31.44 -11.18 -24.53
N SER A 381 30.50 -10.32 -24.22
CA SER A 381 29.22 -10.28 -24.94
C SER A 381 28.72 -8.85 -25.19
N ALA A 382 27.93 -8.70 -26.24
CA ALA A 382 27.15 -7.49 -26.49
C ALA A 382 25.70 -7.65 -26.00
N GLY A 383 25.09 -6.53 -25.60
CA GLY A 383 23.71 -6.50 -25.15
C GLY A 383 23.04 -5.17 -25.40
N ASP A 384 21.74 -5.09 -25.12
CA ASP A 384 20.92 -3.87 -25.32
C ASP A 384 21.27 -2.77 -24.30
N GLY A 385 21.94 -3.15 -23.21
CA GLY A 385 22.45 -2.23 -22.19
C GLY A 385 23.63 -2.83 -21.42
N PRO A 386 24.28 -2.06 -20.53
CA PRO A 386 25.47 -2.49 -19.80
C PRO A 386 25.22 -3.73 -18.93
N ILE A 387 24.03 -3.87 -18.36
CA ILE A 387 23.67 -4.99 -17.49
C ILE A 387 23.34 -6.23 -18.32
N ASP A 388 22.57 -6.08 -19.41
CA ASP A 388 22.27 -7.20 -20.32
C ASP A 388 23.57 -7.78 -20.96
N ALA A 389 24.47 -6.89 -21.39
CA ALA A 389 25.77 -7.29 -21.90
C ALA A 389 26.59 -8.07 -20.83
N ALA A 390 26.53 -7.64 -19.56
CA ALA A 390 27.22 -8.30 -18.46
C ALA A 390 26.64 -9.68 -18.15
N PHE A 391 25.32 -9.83 -18.11
CA PHE A 391 24.66 -11.11 -17.86
C PHE A 391 24.96 -12.11 -18.98
N ARG A 392 24.88 -11.72 -20.22
CA ARG A 392 25.26 -12.56 -21.38
C ARG A 392 26.74 -12.93 -21.35
N ALA A 393 27.63 -12.06 -20.88
CA ALA A 393 29.03 -12.35 -20.73
C ALA A 393 29.28 -13.38 -19.63
N ILE A 394 28.52 -13.35 -18.51
CA ILE A 394 28.56 -14.39 -17.48
C ILE A 394 28.08 -15.73 -18.05
N GLU A 395 26.97 -15.74 -18.78
CA GLU A 395 26.44 -16.95 -19.43
C GLU A 395 27.45 -17.59 -20.40
N GLN A 396 28.19 -16.75 -21.11
CA GLN A 396 29.28 -17.22 -21.97
C GLN A 396 30.41 -17.84 -21.15
N CYS A 397 30.76 -17.28 -19.97
CA CYS A 397 31.75 -17.87 -19.07
C CYS A 397 31.37 -19.28 -18.62
N ILE A 398 30.10 -19.46 -18.27
CA ILE A 398 29.59 -20.71 -17.69
C ILE A 398 29.11 -21.71 -18.75
N GLY A 399 28.94 -21.26 -20.01
CA GLY A 399 28.46 -22.09 -21.11
C GLY A 399 27.01 -22.50 -21.04
N HIS A 400 26.22 -21.83 -20.20
CA HIS A 400 24.79 -22.11 -19.99
C HIS A 400 23.98 -20.81 -19.88
N HIS A 401 22.74 -20.83 -20.42
CA HIS A 401 21.79 -19.74 -20.32
C HIS A 401 20.71 -20.07 -19.29
N TYR A 402 20.50 -19.18 -18.33
CA TYR A 402 19.40 -19.26 -17.36
C TYR A 402 18.35 -18.22 -17.67
N GLU A 403 17.08 -18.59 -17.57
CA GLU A 403 15.97 -17.66 -17.74
C GLU A 403 15.96 -16.64 -16.60
N LEU A 404 16.08 -15.35 -16.93
CA LEU A 404 15.96 -14.25 -15.98
C LEU A 404 14.48 -14.00 -15.70
N ASP A 405 14.00 -14.41 -14.53
CA ASP A 405 12.60 -14.26 -14.13
C ASP A 405 12.32 -12.84 -13.60
N ASP A 406 13.23 -12.27 -12.83
CA ASP A 406 13.09 -10.93 -12.26
C ASP A 406 14.44 -10.24 -12.04
N PHE A 407 14.47 -8.93 -12.24
CA PHE A 407 15.62 -8.09 -12.00
C PHE A 407 15.20 -6.75 -11.42
N GLN A 408 15.68 -6.44 -10.23
CA GLN A 408 15.37 -5.21 -9.52
C GLN A 408 16.65 -4.51 -9.08
N VAL A 409 16.62 -3.18 -9.11
CA VAL A 409 17.72 -2.33 -8.64
C VAL A 409 17.16 -1.29 -7.70
N GLN A 410 17.78 -1.13 -6.53
CA GLN A 410 17.37 -0.15 -5.52
C GLN A 410 18.58 0.63 -5.02
N SER A 411 18.39 1.91 -4.69
CA SER A 411 19.38 2.69 -3.96
C SER A 411 19.25 2.40 -2.47
N VAL A 412 20.34 2.01 -1.81
CA VAL A 412 20.35 1.68 -0.37
C VAL A 412 20.68 2.89 0.50
N THR A 413 21.44 3.86 -0.03
CA THR A 413 21.87 5.07 0.67
C THR A 413 21.75 6.29 -0.25
N GLU A 414 21.67 7.48 0.34
CA GLU A 414 21.65 8.75 -0.41
C GLU A 414 23.06 9.38 -0.49
N GLY A 415 23.31 10.15 -1.56
CA GLY A 415 24.53 10.93 -1.73
C GLY A 415 25.41 10.47 -2.89
N LYS A 416 26.60 11.13 -3.06
CA LYS A 416 27.51 10.87 -4.18
C LYS A 416 28.16 9.48 -4.18
N GLU A 417 28.18 8.81 -3.03
CA GLU A 417 28.70 7.46 -2.84
C GLU A 417 27.59 6.49 -2.43
N ALA A 418 26.38 6.69 -2.97
CA ALA A 418 25.24 5.85 -2.68
C ALA A 418 25.51 4.39 -3.08
N LEU A 419 25.23 3.47 -2.16
CA LEU A 419 25.26 2.04 -2.42
C LEU A 419 23.98 1.64 -3.17
N GLY A 420 24.14 1.00 -4.33
CA GLY A 420 23.07 0.35 -5.05
C GLY A 420 22.97 -1.12 -4.65
N SER A 421 21.77 -1.63 -4.51
CA SER A 421 21.47 -3.05 -4.35
C SER A 421 20.77 -3.56 -5.61
N ALA A 422 21.18 -4.73 -6.07
CA ALA A 422 20.55 -5.44 -7.18
C ALA A 422 20.03 -6.81 -6.68
N LEU A 423 18.82 -7.17 -7.09
CA LEU A 423 18.23 -8.48 -6.93
C LEU A 423 18.08 -9.13 -8.30
N VAL A 424 18.57 -10.35 -8.45
CA VAL A 424 18.41 -11.18 -9.65
C VAL A 424 17.68 -12.46 -9.26
N ARG A 425 16.68 -12.85 -10.03
CA ARG A 425 16.02 -14.15 -9.93
C ARG A 425 16.21 -14.94 -11.21
N LEU A 426 16.87 -16.08 -11.09
CA LEU A 426 17.09 -17.02 -12.20
C LEU A 426 16.15 -18.21 -12.06
N ARG A 427 15.62 -18.68 -13.18
CA ARG A 427 14.79 -19.89 -13.24
C ARG A 427 15.60 -21.05 -13.78
N ASN A 428 15.61 -22.16 -13.02
CA ASN A 428 16.19 -23.42 -13.45
C ASN A 428 15.28 -24.58 -13.05
N ASN A 429 14.92 -25.44 -14.01
CA ASN A 429 14.04 -26.60 -13.81
C ASN A 429 12.70 -26.29 -13.09
N GLY A 430 12.11 -25.11 -13.37
CA GLY A 430 10.86 -24.64 -12.76
C GLY A 430 11.00 -24.08 -11.36
N LYS A 431 12.21 -24.05 -10.78
CA LYS A 431 12.52 -23.48 -9.47
C LYS A 431 13.19 -22.11 -9.62
N LEU A 432 12.94 -21.19 -8.70
CA LEU A 432 13.49 -19.83 -8.69
C LEU A 432 14.63 -19.72 -7.68
N TYR A 433 15.74 -19.13 -8.12
CA TYR A 433 16.93 -18.87 -7.32
C TYR A 433 17.23 -17.39 -7.29
N SER A 434 17.24 -16.81 -6.11
CA SER A 434 17.47 -15.38 -5.93
C SER A 434 18.89 -15.11 -5.48
N GLY A 435 19.51 -14.10 -6.06
CA GLY A 435 20.81 -13.57 -5.65
C GLY A 435 20.76 -12.07 -5.46
N ASN A 436 21.44 -11.56 -4.43
CA ASN A 436 21.58 -10.15 -4.15
C ASN A 436 23.03 -9.72 -4.31
N GLY A 437 23.22 -8.48 -4.74
CA GLY A 437 24.54 -7.86 -4.85
C GLY A 437 24.48 -6.39 -4.49
N THR A 438 25.48 -5.91 -3.77
CA THR A 438 25.59 -4.50 -3.36
C THR A 438 26.90 -3.91 -3.84
N SER A 439 26.86 -2.69 -4.37
CA SER A 439 28.03 -1.92 -4.79
C SER A 439 27.67 -0.44 -4.95
N THR A 440 28.69 0.42 -4.94
CA THR A 440 28.54 1.81 -5.39
C THR A 440 28.34 1.91 -6.92
N ASP A 441 28.69 0.87 -7.65
CA ASP A 441 28.45 0.71 -9.07
C ASP A 441 27.33 -0.29 -9.32
N ILE A 442 26.29 0.15 -10.01
CA ILE A 442 25.07 -0.62 -10.26
C ILE A 442 25.33 -1.84 -11.15
N VAL A 443 26.30 -1.75 -12.08
CA VAL A 443 26.69 -2.87 -12.96
C VAL A 443 27.40 -3.93 -12.13
N ALA A 444 28.31 -3.52 -11.25
CA ALA A 444 28.99 -4.43 -10.33
C ALA A 444 28.02 -5.08 -9.33
N ALA A 445 27.03 -4.32 -8.82
CA ALA A 445 25.99 -4.86 -7.97
C ALA A 445 25.16 -5.95 -8.69
N SER A 446 24.77 -5.69 -9.94
CA SER A 446 24.01 -6.62 -10.79
C SER A 446 24.79 -7.89 -11.12
N ILE A 447 26.08 -7.77 -11.45
CA ILE A 447 26.97 -8.92 -11.69
C ILE A 447 27.05 -9.80 -10.44
N ARG A 448 27.27 -9.22 -9.27
CA ARG A 448 27.34 -9.94 -8.00
C ARG A 448 26.02 -10.65 -7.69
N ALA A 449 24.88 -9.98 -7.92
CA ALA A 449 23.56 -10.56 -7.74
C ALA A 449 23.37 -11.81 -8.64
N TYR A 450 23.74 -11.71 -9.91
CA TYR A 450 23.65 -12.83 -10.86
C TYR A 450 24.51 -14.01 -10.42
N ILE A 451 25.76 -13.77 -10.05
CA ILE A 451 26.71 -14.80 -9.62
C ILE A 451 26.25 -15.48 -8.32
N ASN A 452 25.65 -14.72 -7.39
CA ASN A 452 25.10 -15.28 -6.16
C ASN A 452 23.88 -16.19 -6.44
N ALA A 453 23.00 -15.82 -7.38
CA ALA A 453 21.92 -16.71 -7.82
C ALA A 453 22.46 -17.96 -8.51
N LEU A 454 23.45 -17.81 -9.38
CA LEU A 454 24.14 -18.91 -10.08
C LEU A 454 24.78 -19.89 -9.12
N ASN A 455 25.53 -19.44 -8.11
CA ASN A 455 26.17 -20.29 -7.12
C ASN A 455 25.16 -21.14 -6.34
N LYS A 456 23.96 -20.67 -6.11
CA LYS A 456 22.89 -21.46 -5.49
C LYS A 456 22.38 -22.56 -6.41
N ILE A 457 22.25 -22.29 -7.71
CA ILE A 457 21.84 -23.29 -8.69
C ILE A 457 22.89 -24.40 -8.71
N VAL A 458 24.16 -24.04 -8.87
CA VAL A 458 25.26 -25.00 -8.96
C VAL A 458 25.44 -25.83 -7.68
N PHE A 459 25.24 -25.22 -6.51
CA PHE A 459 25.29 -25.95 -5.22
C PHE A 459 24.15 -26.95 -5.07
N GLU A 460 22.98 -26.68 -5.61
CA GLU A 460 21.85 -27.61 -5.55
C GLU A 460 21.92 -28.71 -6.60
N GLU A 461 22.64 -28.48 -7.71
CA GLU A 461 22.87 -29.47 -8.76
C GLU A 461 24.09 -30.40 -8.48
N ALA A 462 24.97 -30.04 -7.54
CA ALA A 462 26.13 -30.80 -7.13
C ALA A 462 25.81 -31.82 -6.03
#